data_f15926c5c2d3260f473b819ee0aabcfc
#
_entry.id   f15926c5c2d3260f473b819ee0aabcfc
#
_cell.length_a   1.000
_cell.length_b   1.000
_cell.length_c   1.000
_cell.angle_alpha   90.00
_cell.angle_beta   90.00
_cell.angle_gamma   90.00
#
_symmetry.space_group_name_H-M   'P 1'
#
loop_
_entity.id
_entity.type
_entity.pdbx_description
1 polymer ?
#
loop_
_entity_poly.entity_id
_entity_poly.type
_entity_poly.pdbx_seq_one_letter_code
_entity_poly.pdbx_strand_id
1 'polypeptide(L)'
;MIQSQFKLKGTPSSALLGATLGFFFGVMAISLFGPTSTTLGAAMGLGATELGLLVSVPSLTGSLLRIPFGAMVDSNGGRRGFLFLLAAAVIGLGALSLLFTLYPVETPGSMKGLYPVVLLLGCLAGCGIATFSVGASQSNYWFAKSRQGYASGIYGGLGTTSAGILAFALPLLLHRFGFTAAYYILTGVMLLGLLLYIWLGANPPYFQFLKAGKSADVARDNALACGQELFPKGSAATSLKISARIPQTWMLVLCYFTTFGGFMALTAWFPTFWKKGMGLDPMLAGALTAVFSILAALLRVPGGKLSDRIGGEKVSMAALALLAVAGVLMNIPMGWGGLFFVSLLISVAFGFNNGATMKLVPVYVSEGVGGANGWVGGFGAFGGFVFPPLMGRLVDLSPEHGYGWGFLLFTFFALLVMVINYFGMMRKKH
;
A
#
# COMPACT_ATOMS: atom_id res chain seq x y z
N MET A 1 34.59 1.15 -30.57
CA MET A 1 35.43 0.32 -29.70
C MET A 1 35.60 0.95 -28.31
N ILE A 2 34.53 1.18 -27.51
CA ILE A 2 34.59 1.62 -26.11
C ILE A 2 33.46 0.95 -25.35
N GLN A 3 33.26 -0.37 -25.55
CA GLN A 3 32.24 -1.14 -24.80
C GLN A 3 32.83 -1.92 -23.62
N SER A 4 34.08 -1.74 -23.22
CA SER A 4 34.79 -2.73 -22.43
C SER A 4 35.02 -2.42 -20.95
N GLN A 5 34.47 -1.34 -20.35
CA GLN A 5 34.83 -1.09 -18.93
C GLN A 5 33.71 -0.74 -17.95
N PHE A 6 32.45 -0.59 -18.37
CA PHE A 6 31.39 -0.32 -17.38
C PHE A 6 30.47 -1.53 -17.22
N LYS A 7 30.67 -2.30 -16.15
CA LYS A 7 29.80 -3.43 -15.80
C LYS A 7 28.53 -2.92 -15.10
N LEU A 8 27.39 -3.07 -15.77
CA LEU A 8 26.09 -2.76 -15.16
C LEU A 8 25.85 -3.64 -13.94
N LYS A 9 25.33 -3.03 -12.87
CA LYS A 9 24.84 -3.77 -11.71
C LYS A 9 23.42 -4.27 -11.98
N GLY A 10 23.24 -5.57 -11.89
CA GLY A 10 21.92 -6.22 -11.99
C GLY A 10 21.43 -6.46 -13.41
N THR A 11 20.38 -7.21 -13.49
CA THR A 11 19.59 -7.51 -14.69
C THR A 11 18.14 -7.10 -14.45
N PRO A 12 17.28 -6.99 -15.49
CA PRO A 12 15.85 -6.70 -15.28
C PRO A 12 15.18 -7.63 -14.26
N SER A 13 15.47 -8.93 -14.33
CA SER A 13 14.89 -9.93 -13.41
C SER A 13 15.40 -9.78 -11.98
N SER A 14 16.72 -9.58 -11.78
CA SER A 14 17.28 -9.39 -10.42
C SER A 14 16.84 -8.07 -9.80
N ALA A 15 16.71 -7.00 -10.59
CA ALA A 15 16.22 -5.71 -10.14
C ALA A 15 14.74 -5.78 -9.74
N LEU A 16 13.91 -6.47 -10.55
CA LEU A 16 12.51 -6.70 -10.22
C LEU A 16 12.37 -7.55 -8.94
N LEU A 17 13.13 -8.62 -8.81
CA LEU A 17 13.13 -9.47 -7.61
C LEU A 17 13.52 -8.65 -6.37
N GLY A 18 14.60 -7.87 -6.46
CA GLY A 18 15.06 -7.01 -5.36
C GLY A 18 14.02 -5.98 -4.97
N ALA A 19 13.42 -5.29 -5.95
CA ALA A 19 12.35 -4.32 -5.69
C ALA A 19 11.11 -4.99 -5.08
N THR A 20 10.69 -6.17 -5.61
CA THR A 20 9.53 -6.90 -5.10
C THR A 20 9.75 -7.37 -3.67
N LEU A 21 10.90 -7.95 -3.33
CA LEU A 21 11.23 -8.36 -1.97
C LEU A 21 11.31 -7.15 -1.03
N GLY A 22 12.01 -6.07 -1.43
CA GLY A 22 12.09 -4.86 -0.62
C GLY A 22 10.71 -4.28 -0.31
N PHE A 23 9.82 -4.22 -1.31
CA PHE A 23 8.44 -3.78 -1.12
C PHE A 23 7.62 -4.77 -0.30
N PHE A 24 7.77 -6.08 -0.53
CA PHE A 24 7.12 -7.13 0.25
C PHE A 24 7.38 -6.94 1.75
N PHE A 25 8.62 -6.77 2.15
CA PHE A 25 8.95 -6.53 3.57
C PHE A 25 8.50 -5.15 4.04
N GLY A 26 8.60 -4.11 3.21
CA GLY A 26 8.18 -2.75 3.58
C GLY A 26 6.68 -2.61 3.80
N VAL A 27 5.85 -3.27 2.98
CA VAL A 27 4.39 -3.12 3.04
C VAL A 27 3.72 -3.91 4.17
N MET A 28 4.43 -4.89 4.79
CA MET A 28 3.89 -5.58 5.98
C MET A 28 3.54 -4.60 7.11
N ALA A 29 4.16 -3.42 7.16
CA ALA A 29 3.85 -2.40 8.18
C ALA A 29 2.37 -1.97 8.19
N ILE A 30 1.57 -2.24 7.15
CA ILE A 30 0.11 -2.05 7.14
C ILE A 30 -0.54 -2.84 8.29
N SER A 31 -0.08 -4.07 8.55
CA SER A 31 -0.64 -4.95 9.58
C SER A 31 0.13 -4.92 10.91
N LEU A 32 0.99 -3.91 11.10
CA LEU A 32 1.88 -3.83 12.26
C LEU A 32 1.12 -3.74 13.59
N PHE A 33 0.08 -2.93 13.65
CA PHE A 33 -0.66 -2.67 14.88
C PHE A 33 -2.03 -3.34 14.94
N GLY A 34 -2.60 -3.77 13.83
CA GLY A 34 -3.92 -4.39 13.80
C GLY A 34 -4.07 -5.55 14.79
N PRO A 35 -3.24 -6.61 14.67
CA PRO A 35 -3.32 -7.77 15.58
C PRO A 35 -2.98 -7.45 17.04
N THR A 36 -2.18 -6.41 17.30
CA THR A 36 -1.74 -6.00 18.65
C THR A 36 -2.56 -4.85 19.23
N SER A 37 -3.51 -4.31 18.47
CA SER A 37 -4.30 -3.11 18.83
C SER A 37 -4.99 -3.22 20.18
N THR A 38 -5.55 -4.37 20.50
CA THR A 38 -6.26 -4.59 21.76
C THR A 38 -5.33 -4.58 22.98
N THR A 39 -4.14 -5.17 22.85
CA THR A 39 -3.12 -5.21 23.90
C THR A 39 -2.53 -3.83 24.13
N LEU A 40 -2.11 -3.17 23.03
CA LEU A 40 -1.61 -1.79 23.07
C LEU A 40 -2.67 -0.81 23.58
N GLY A 41 -3.93 -1.01 23.18
CA GLY A 41 -5.05 -0.20 23.67
C GLY A 41 -5.24 -0.30 25.17
N ALA A 42 -5.16 -1.49 25.75
CA ALA A 42 -5.22 -1.68 27.19
C ALA A 42 -4.00 -1.08 27.92
N ALA A 43 -2.79 -1.27 27.37
CA ALA A 43 -1.56 -0.75 27.93
C ALA A 43 -1.52 0.81 27.96
N MET A 44 -2.12 1.45 26.96
CA MET A 44 -2.13 2.91 26.83
C MET A 44 -3.46 3.56 27.26
N GLY A 45 -4.52 2.77 27.48
CA GLY A 45 -5.85 3.28 27.85
C GLY A 45 -6.61 3.96 26.71
N LEU A 46 -6.54 3.39 25.48
CA LEU A 46 -7.06 4.00 24.26
C LEU A 46 -8.54 3.68 24.01
N GLY A 47 -9.30 4.68 23.55
CA GLY A 47 -10.62 4.52 22.95
C GLY A 47 -10.57 3.97 21.53
N ALA A 48 -11.73 3.74 20.91
CA ALA A 48 -11.78 3.14 19.57
C ALA A 48 -11.26 4.09 18.48
N THR A 49 -11.48 5.41 18.62
CA THR A 49 -10.90 6.42 17.71
C THR A 49 -9.38 6.38 17.73
N GLU A 50 -8.79 6.34 18.94
CA GLU A 50 -7.33 6.29 19.10
C GLU A 50 -6.74 4.97 18.60
N LEU A 51 -7.45 3.84 18.77
CA LEU A 51 -7.07 2.57 18.17
C LEU A 51 -7.10 2.64 16.63
N GLY A 52 -8.11 3.28 16.08
CA GLY A 52 -8.18 3.53 14.63
C GLY A 52 -6.98 4.33 14.12
N LEU A 53 -6.58 5.38 14.84
CA LEU A 53 -5.40 6.16 14.51
C LEU A 53 -4.11 5.34 14.65
N LEU A 54 -3.98 4.55 15.72
CA LEU A 54 -2.84 3.67 15.94
C LEU A 54 -2.63 2.69 14.79
N VAL A 55 -3.67 1.95 14.39
CA VAL A 55 -3.55 0.95 13.32
C VAL A 55 -3.32 1.55 11.95
N SER A 56 -3.74 2.80 11.74
CA SER A 56 -3.62 3.49 10.45
C SER A 56 -2.35 4.32 10.28
N VAL A 57 -1.66 4.66 11.38
CA VAL A 57 -0.52 5.59 11.33
C VAL A 57 0.62 5.17 10.42
N PRO A 58 0.97 3.87 10.23
CA PRO A 58 1.95 3.48 9.22
C PRO A 58 1.54 3.87 7.80
N SER A 59 0.24 3.91 7.52
CA SER A 59 -0.29 4.30 6.22
C SER A 59 -0.17 5.80 5.94
N LEU A 60 -0.01 6.66 6.95
CA LEU A 60 0.21 8.10 6.80
C LEU A 60 1.49 8.38 6.01
N THR A 61 2.62 7.95 6.52
CA THR A 61 3.91 8.10 5.84
C THR A 61 3.99 7.21 4.61
N GLY A 62 3.46 5.99 4.70
CA GLY A 62 3.36 5.05 3.61
C GLY A 62 2.62 5.56 2.38
N SER A 63 1.68 6.48 2.54
CA SER A 63 0.95 7.12 1.44
C SER A 63 1.63 8.42 0.98
N LEU A 64 1.87 9.35 1.87
CA LEU A 64 2.34 10.69 1.50
C LEU A 64 3.75 10.67 0.92
N LEU A 65 4.66 9.83 1.43
CA LEU A 65 6.01 9.72 0.90
C LEU A 65 6.08 9.09 -0.49
N ARG A 66 5.02 8.45 -0.98
CA ARG A 66 4.94 7.96 -2.36
C ARG A 66 5.11 9.06 -3.38
N ILE A 67 4.61 10.27 -3.09
CA ILE A 67 4.64 11.39 -4.01
C ILE A 67 6.08 11.87 -4.24
N PRO A 68 6.83 12.34 -3.23
CA PRO A 68 8.19 12.82 -3.45
C PRO A 68 9.17 11.71 -3.83
N PHE A 69 9.10 10.54 -3.20
CA PHE A 69 10.04 9.46 -3.49
C PHE A 69 9.79 8.78 -4.85
N GLY A 70 8.51 8.66 -5.27
CA GLY A 70 8.16 8.22 -6.61
C GLY A 70 8.71 9.17 -7.69
N ALA A 71 8.55 10.48 -7.48
CA ALA A 71 9.07 11.51 -8.36
C ALA A 71 10.61 11.55 -8.42
N MET A 72 11.31 11.27 -7.32
CA MET A 72 12.77 11.21 -7.26
C MET A 72 13.37 10.10 -8.15
N VAL A 73 12.61 9.09 -8.55
CA VAL A 73 13.09 8.03 -9.44
C VAL A 73 13.53 8.60 -10.78
N ASP A 74 12.80 9.59 -11.29
CA ASP A 74 13.08 10.23 -12.59
C ASP A 74 14.39 11.04 -12.58
N SER A 75 14.88 11.42 -11.41
CA SER A 75 16.12 12.18 -11.27
C SER A 75 17.36 11.33 -10.93
N ASN A 76 17.21 10.26 -10.15
CA ASN A 76 18.35 9.49 -9.62
C ASN A 76 18.22 7.97 -9.70
N GLY A 77 17.18 7.47 -10.39
CA GLY A 77 16.93 6.04 -10.59
C GLY A 77 16.32 5.30 -9.38
N GLY A 78 16.08 6.03 -8.26
CA GLY A 78 15.27 5.58 -7.14
C GLY A 78 15.94 4.67 -6.10
N ARG A 79 17.09 4.02 -6.39
CA ARG A 79 17.72 3.08 -5.45
C ARG A 79 18.03 3.71 -4.08
N ARG A 80 18.51 4.95 -4.06
CA ARG A 80 18.82 5.67 -2.80
C ARG A 80 17.55 5.95 -1.99
N GLY A 81 16.48 6.40 -2.64
CA GLY A 81 15.19 6.66 -2.00
C GLY A 81 14.58 5.38 -1.42
N PHE A 82 14.65 4.30 -2.16
CA PHE A 82 14.17 2.99 -1.70
C PHE A 82 14.92 2.51 -0.44
N LEU A 83 16.25 2.59 -0.44
CA LEU A 83 17.08 2.25 0.72
C LEU A 83 16.78 3.13 1.93
N PHE A 84 16.62 4.43 1.72
CA PHE A 84 16.25 5.36 2.79
C PHE A 84 14.91 4.98 3.44
N LEU A 85 13.90 4.68 2.64
CA LEU A 85 12.57 4.30 3.13
C LEU A 85 12.60 2.98 3.94
N LEU A 86 13.33 1.97 3.45
CA LEU A 86 13.49 0.71 4.20
C LEU A 86 14.32 0.90 5.47
N ALA A 87 15.40 1.70 5.43
CA ALA A 87 16.21 1.99 6.61
C ALA A 87 15.40 2.72 7.69
N ALA A 88 14.60 3.72 7.29
CA ALA A 88 13.68 4.41 8.21
C ALA A 88 12.68 3.42 8.84
N ALA A 89 12.14 2.50 8.04
CA ALA A 89 11.22 1.47 8.54
C ALA A 89 11.90 0.52 9.55
N VAL A 90 13.14 0.08 9.29
CA VAL A 90 13.93 -0.73 10.23
C VAL A 90 14.18 0.02 11.54
N ILE A 91 14.56 1.30 11.47
CA ILE A 91 14.77 2.15 12.64
C ILE A 91 13.48 2.30 13.44
N GLY A 92 12.36 2.61 12.78
CA GLY A 92 11.06 2.76 13.44
C GLY A 92 10.62 1.48 14.17
N LEU A 93 10.76 0.33 13.50
CA LEU A 93 10.36 -0.96 14.05
C LEU A 93 11.32 -1.42 15.17
N GLY A 94 12.63 -1.19 15.02
CA GLY A 94 13.64 -1.47 16.06
C GLY A 94 13.43 -0.60 17.31
N ALA A 95 13.09 0.68 17.12
CA ALA A 95 12.78 1.58 18.23
C ALA A 95 11.47 1.18 18.95
N LEU A 96 10.44 0.70 18.21
CA LEU A 96 9.25 0.11 18.82
C LEU A 96 9.57 -1.13 19.64
N SER A 97 10.44 -2.04 19.12
CA SER A 97 10.86 -3.25 19.82
C SER A 97 11.58 -2.90 21.12
N LEU A 98 12.46 -1.89 21.08
CA LEU A 98 13.16 -1.39 22.28
C LEU A 98 12.18 -0.77 23.28
N LEU A 99 11.21 0.04 22.79
CA LEU A 99 10.20 0.65 23.65
C LEU A 99 9.38 -0.41 24.39
N PHE A 100 8.98 -1.49 23.70
CA PHE A 100 8.23 -2.60 24.29
C PHE A 100 9.08 -3.49 25.23
N THR A 101 10.40 -3.38 25.18
CA THR A 101 11.30 -3.99 26.17
C THR A 101 11.34 -3.17 27.46
N LEU A 102 11.33 -1.84 27.32
CA LEU A 102 11.42 -0.92 28.46
C LEU A 102 10.08 -0.79 29.22
N TYR A 103 8.97 -0.98 28.53
CA TYR A 103 7.62 -0.85 29.09
C TYR A 103 6.79 -2.11 28.82
N PRO A 104 6.43 -2.88 29.87
CA PRO A 104 5.71 -4.14 29.73
C PRO A 104 4.30 -3.90 29.20
N VAL A 105 4.03 -4.34 27.98
CA VAL A 105 2.78 -4.07 27.24
C VAL A 105 1.59 -4.88 27.80
N GLU A 106 1.86 -5.99 28.46
CA GLU A 106 0.85 -6.89 29.02
C GLU A 106 0.12 -6.28 30.24
N THR A 107 0.71 -5.28 30.88
CA THR A 107 0.12 -4.61 32.05
C THR A 107 -0.76 -3.44 31.59
N PRO A 108 -2.07 -3.44 31.89
CA PRO A 108 -2.94 -2.31 31.57
C PRO A 108 -2.44 -0.99 32.20
N GLY A 109 -2.39 0.05 31.38
CA GLY A 109 -1.93 1.38 31.81
C GLY A 109 -0.41 1.58 31.92
N SER A 110 0.39 0.54 31.67
CA SER A 110 1.87 0.60 31.75
C SER A 110 2.51 1.58 30.78
N MET A 111 1.86 1.83 29.66
CA MET A 111 2.33 2.74 28.61
C MET A 111 1.50 4.03 28.50
N LYS A 112 0.78 4.40 29.57
CA LYS A 112 -0.02 5.62 29.60
C LYS A 112 0.89 6.84 29.37
N GLY A 113 0.51 7.69 28.39
CA GLY A 113 1.32 8.84 27.97
C GLY A 113 2.35 8.56 26.85
N LEU A 114 2.64 7.28 26.51
CA LEU A 114 3.56 6.94 25.41
C LEU A 114 2.90 6.85 24.04
N TYR A 115 1.58 7.06 23.97
CA TYR A 115 0.83 7.00 22.71
C TYR A 115 1.42 7.86 21.58
N PRO A 116 1.79 9.15 21.78
CA PRO A 116 2.39 9.96 20.73
C PRO A 116 3.74 9.40 20.23
N VAL A 117 4.53 8.80 21.13
CA VAL A 117 5.81 8.16 20.78
C VAL A 117 5.58 6.93 19.90
N VAL A 118 4.61 6.09 20.27
CA VAL A 118 4.24 4.90 19.48
C VAL A 118 3.73 5.32 18.09
N LEU A 119 2.94 6.38 17.99
CA LEU A 119 2.50 6.93 16.70
C LEU A 119 3.68 7.41 15.84
N LEU A 120 4.62 8.15 16.42
CA LEU A 120 5.80 8.64 15.71
C LEU A 120 6.65 7.46 15.17
N LEU A 121 6.91 6.47 16.02
CA LEU A 121 7.66 5.27 15.62
C LEU A 121 6.89 4.43 14.59
N GLY A 122 5.56 4.38 14.69
CA GLY A 122 4.67 3.80 13.69
C GLY A 122 4.75 4.52 12.34
N CYS A 123 4.83 5.86 12.33
CA CYS A 123 5.12 6.63 11.12
C CYS A 123 6.45 6.22 10.49
N LEU A 124 7.52 6.09 11.28
CA LEU A 124 8.81 5.64 10.76
C LEU A 124 8.74 4.22 10.19
N ALA A 125 8.12 3.29 10.90
CA ALA A 125 7.90 1.92 10.41
C ALA A 125 7.09 1.91 9.10
N GLY A 126 6.13 2.83 8.95
CA GLY A 126 5.30 3.01 7.76
C GLY A 126 6.05 3.50 6.52
N CYS A 127 7.26 4.08 6.66
CA CYS A 127 8.06 4.54 5.52
C CYS A 127 8.31 3.41 4.50
N GLY A 128 8.43 2.15 4.96
CA GLY A 128 8.58 0.98 4.10
C GLY A 128 7.45 0.80 3.08
N ILE A 129 6.22 1.20 3.42
CA ILE A 129 5.05 1.11 2.53
C ILE A 129 5.21 2.03 1.30
N ALA A 130 5.93 3.15 1.44
CA ALA A 130 6.14 4.11 0.36
C ALA A 130 7.08 3.59 -0.75
N THR A 131 7.83 2.51 -0.50
CA THR A 131 8.68 1.87 -1.52
C THR A 131 7.89 1.41 -2.74
N PHE A 132 6.56 1.27 -2.63
CA PHE A 132 5.67 0.95 -3.75
C PHE A 132 5.91 1.84 -4.97
N SER A 133 5.84 3.15 -4.81
CA SER A 133 5.97 4.09 -5.94
C SER A 133 7.38 4.10 -6.53
N VAL A 134 8.39 3.93 -5.67
CA VAL A 134 9.79 3.89 -6.12
C VAL A 134 10.06 2.66 -6.97
N GLY A 135 9.72 1.47 -6.48
CA GLY A 135 9.99 0.22 -7.18
C GLY A 135 9.10 0.01 -8.40
N ALA A 136 7.85 0.51 -8.39
CA ALA A 136 6.99 0.50 -9.57
C ALA A 136 7.61 1.30 -10.71
N SER A 137 8.10 2.52 -10.44
CA SER A 137 8.79 3.35 -11.43
C SER A 137 10.10 2.72 -11.88
N GLN A 138 10.91 2.18 -10.96
CA GLN A 138 12.14 1.46 -11.30
C GLN A 138 11.87 0.27 -12.22
N SER A 139 10.85 -0.54 -11.91
CA SER A 139 10.48 -1.71 -12.72
C SER A 139 10.10 -1.30 -14.14
N ASN A 140 9.36 -0.19 -14.30
CA ASN A 140 8.99 0.31 -15.61
C ASN A 140 10.22 0.73 -16.45
N TYR A 141 11.27 1.27 -15.83
CA TYR A 141 12.51 1.62 -16.52
C TYR A 141 13.38 0.41 -16.88
N TRP A 142 13.27 -0.70 -16.15
CA TRP A 142 14.03 -1.91 -16.43
C TRP A 142 13.45 -2.78 -17.55
N PHE A 143 12.15 -2.63 -17.85
CA PHE A 143 11.44 -3.50 -18.78
C PHE A 143 10.96 -2.74 -20.02
N ALA A 144 11.06 -3.39 -21.18
CA ALA A 144 10.44 -2.92 -22.41
C ALA A 144 8.92 -2.73 -22.24
N LYS A 145 8.33 -1.80 -22.98
CA LYS A 145 6.90 -1.44 -22.88
C LYS A 145 5.97 -2.66 -22.95
N SER A 146 6.30 -3.65 -23.80
CA SER A 146 5.55 -4.89 -23.96
C SER A 146 5.54 -5.79 -22.71
N ARG A 147 6.50 -5.61 -21.78
CA ARG A 147 6.66 -6.42 -20.56
C ARG A 147 6.38 -5.67 -19.26
N GLN A 148 6.03 -4.40 -19.33
CA GLN A 148 5.78 -3.58 -18.13
C GLN A 148 4.56 -4.07 -17.33
N GLY A 149 3.52 -4.55 -18.00
CA GLY A 149 2.36 -5.17 -17.33
C GLY A 149 2.75 -6.40 -16.50
N TYR A 150 3.63 -7.24 -17.03
CA TYR A 150 4.18 -8.39 -16.30
C TYR A 150 4.99 -7.94 -15.06
N ALA A 151 5.91 -6.99 -15.24
CA ALA A 151 6.75 -6.48 -14.15
C ALA A 151 5.91 -5.81 -13.05
N SER A 152 4.95 -4.96 -13.43
CA SER A 152 4.04 -4.28 -12.50
C SER A 152 3.11 -5.27 -11.78
N GLY A 153 2.66 -6.33 -12.47
CA GLY A 153 1.83 -7.38 -11.89
C GLY A 153 2.58 -8.18 -10.81
N ILE A 154 3.82 -8.58 -11.07
CA ILE A 154 4.68 -9.25 -10.08
C ILE A 154 4.96 -8.31 -8.92
N TYR A 155 5.47 -7.12 -9.20
CA TYR A 155 5.84 -6.15 -8.18
C TYR A 155 4.68 -5.78 -7.26
N GLY A 156 3.59 -5.29 -7.84
CA GLY A 156 2.42 -4.83 -7.08
C GLY A 156 1.58 -5.97 -6.51
N GLY A 157 1.42 -7.08 -7.24
CA GLY A 157 0.64 -8.22 -6.79
C GLY A 157 1.32 -8.97 -5.64
N LEU A 158 2.51 -9.53 -5.91
CA LEU A 158 3.22 -10.32 -4.89
C LEU A 158 3.67 -9.45 -3.71
N GLY A 159 4.20 -8.25 -3.97
CA GLY A 159 4.65 -7.37 -2.89
C GLY A 159 3.55 -7.06 -1.88
N THR A 160 2.32 -6.81 -2.34
CA THR A 160 1.21 -6.42 -1.45
C THR A 160 0.68 -7.57 -0.58
N THR A 161 0.93 -8.84 -0.93
CA THR A 161 0.41 -9.99 -0.15
C THR A 161 0.98 -10.07 1.26
N SER A 162 2.15 -9.49 1.51
CA SER A 162 2.81 -9.58 2.82
C SER A 162 2.02 -8.91 3.95
N ALA A 163 1.20 -7.89 3.67
CA ALA A 163 0.32 -7.29 4.66
C ALA A 163 -0.68 -8.33 5.22
N GLY A 164 -1.28 -9.14 4.34
CA GLY A 164 -2.14 -10.25 4.77
C GLY A 164 -1.36 -11.36 5.48
N ILE A 165 -0.18 -11.70 4.97
CA ILE A 165 0.68 -12.71 5.61
C ILE A 165 1.03 -12.29 7.03
N LEU A 166 1.39 -11.02 7.26
CA LEU A 166 1.68 -10.54 8.61
C LEU A 166 0.45 -10.50 9.51
N ALA A 167 -0.72 -10.17 8.97
CA ALA A 167 -1.97 -10.19 9.74
C ALA A 167 -2.24 -11.57 10.38
N PHE A 168 -1.84 -12.65 9.70
CA PHE A 168 -1.90 -14.02 10.23
C PHE A 168 -0.67 -14.39 11.07
N ALA A 169 0.53 -14.08 10.59
CA ALA A 169 1.77 -14.51 11.24
C ALA A 169 2.01 -13.81 12.57
N LEU A 170 1.61 -12.54 12.72
CA LEU A 170 1.86 -11.79 13.95
C LEU A 170 1.14 -12.38 15.16
N PRO A 171 -0.16 -12.75 15.14
CA PRO A 171 -0.78 -13.47 16.24
C PRO A 171 -0.06 -14.77 16.64
N LEU A 172 0.43 -15.52 15.65
CA LEU A 172 1.21 -16.75 15.89
C LEU A 172 2.55 -16.45 16.59
N LEU A 173 3.25 -15.41 16.15
CA LEU A 173 4.51 -14.97 16.79
C LEU A 173 4.27 -14.49 18.22
N LEU A 174 3.20 -13.73 18.46
CA LEU A 174 2.81 -13.27 19.79
C LEU A 174 2.51 -14.44 20.72
N HIS A 175 1.79 -15.46 20.25
CA HIS A 175 1.46 -16.63 21.04
C HIS A 175 2.69 -17.49 21.37
N ARG A 176 3.63 -17.64 20.43
CA ARG A 176 4.81 -18.54 20.59
C ARG A 176 5.97 -17.89 21.30
N PHE A 177 6.20 -16.61 21.10
CA PHE A 177 7.41 -15.92 21.56
C PHE A 177 7.13 -14.74 22.50
N GLY A 178 5.87 -14.36 22.70
CA GLY A 178 5.50 -13.18 23.47
C GLY A 178 5.60 -11.88 22.66
N PHE A 179 5.13 -10.78 23.27
CA PHE A 179 4.94 -9.50 22.57
C PHE A 179 6.27 -8.89 22.10
N THR A 180 7.19 -8.70 23.00
CA THR A 180 8.50 -8.05 22.73
C THR A 180 9.33 -8.83 21.71
N ALA A 181 9.43 -10.17 21.88
CA ALA A 181 10.20 -11.00 20.96
C ALA A 181 9.59 -11.02 19.55
N ALA A 182 8.25 -11.00 19.42
CA ALA A 182 7.58 -10.91 18.14
C ALA A 182 7.98 -9.64 17.37
N TYR A 183 8.07 -8.50 18.03
CA TYR A 183 8.50 -7.24 17.39
C TYR A 183 9.99 -7.23 17.02
N TYR A 184 10.87 -7.87 17.82
CA TYR A 184 12.26 -8.07 17.40
C TYR A 184 12.40 -8.99 16.19
N ILE A 185 11.58 -10.05 16.10
CA ILE A 185 11.52 -10.91 14.91
C ILE A 185 11.09 -10.09 13.70
N LEU A 186 10.06 -9.26 13.83
CA LEU A 186 9.61 -8.37 12.74
C LEU A 186 10.71 -7.38 12.33
N THR A 187 11.46 -6.83 13.29
CA THR A 187 12.62 -5.96 13.00
C THR A 187 13.68 -6.71 12.21
N GLY A 188 13.98 -7.95 12.58
CA GLY A 188 14.93 -8.82 11.86
C GLY A 188 14.44 -9.14 10.44
N VAL A 189 13.16 -9.40 10.27
CA VAL A 189 12.52 -9.64 8.94
C VAL A 189 12.59 -8.39 8.08
N MET A 190 12.31 -7.20 8.64
CA MET A 190 12.43 -5.93 7.91
C MET A 190 13.90 -5.64 7.53
N LEU A 191 14.84 -5.90 8.44
CA LEU A 191 16.28 -5.78 8.19
C LEU A 191 16.72 -6.73 7.06
N LEU A 192 16.24 -7.97 7.06
CA LEU A 192 16.47 -8.90 5.95
C LEU A 192 15.98 -8.31 4.62
N GLY A 193 14.81 -7.69 4.58
CA GLY A 193 14.30 -7.00 3.40
C GLY A 193 15.23 -5.89 2.92
N LEU A 194 15.75 -5.08 3.84
CA LEU A 194 16.75 -4.03 3.55
C LEU A 194 18.03 -4.64 2.97
N LEU A 195 18.58 -5.69 3.60
CA LEU A 195 19.82 -6.35 3.15
C LEU A 195 19.65 -6.99 1.77
N LEU A 196 18.52 -7.66 1.52
CA LEU A 196 18.19 -8.21 0.20
C LEU A 196 18.11 -7.12 -0.86
N TYR A 197 17.52 -5.96 -0.55
CA TYR A 197 17.48 -4.84 -1.49
C TYR A 197 18.85 -4.18 -1.69
N ILE A 198 19.71 -4.11 -0.67
CA ILE A 198 21.11 -3.65 -0.83
C ILE A 198 21.84 -4.54 -1.84
N TRP A 199 21.63 -5.84 -1.77
CA TRP A 199 22.29 -6.82 -2.63
C TRP A 199 21.72 -6.83 -4.04
N LEU A 200 20.39 -7.00 -4.19
CA LEU A 200 19.70 -7.18 -5.48
C LEU A 200 19.30 -5.87 -6.14
N GLY A 201 18.98 -4.85 -5.34
CA GLY A 201 18.48 -3.57 -5.85
C GLY A 201 19.50 -2.83 -6.70
N ALA A 202 19.08 -2.40 -7.87
CA ALA A 202 19.93 -1.67 -8.82
C ALA A 202 19.12 -0.57 -9.52
N ASN A 203 19.80 0.55 -9.82
CA ASN A 203 19.19 1.57 -10.69
C ASN A 203 19.09 1.06 -12.13
N PRO A 204 18.09 1.52 -12.91
CA PRO A 204 18.01 1.24 -14.33
C PRO A 204 19.28 1.69 -15.09
N PRO A 205 19.62 1.07 -16.26
CA PRO A 205 20.86 1.30 -16.98
C PRO A 205 21.17 2.78 -17.23
N TYR A 206 20.20 3.56 -17.69
CA TYR A 206 20.37 4.99 -17.95
C TYR A 206 21.00 5.75 -16.77
N PHE A 207 20.47 5.53 -15.56
CA PHE A 207 20.97 6.22 -14.36
C PHE A 207 22.33 5.68 -13.91
N GLN A 208 22.66 4.43 -14.24
CA GLN A 208 23.98 3.88 -13.97
C GLN A 208 25.03 4.54 -14.91
N PHE A 209 24.72 4.74 -16.19
CA PHE A 209 25.59 5.41 -17.14
C PHE A 209 25.78 6.89 -16.79
N LEU A 210 24.72 7.60 -16.40
CA LEU A 210 24.82 8.98 -15.90
C LEU A 210 25.75 9.07 -14.68
N LYS A 211 25.61 8.15 -13.73
CA LYS A 211 26.48 8.10 -12.54
C LYS A 211 27.95 7.81 -12.89
N ALA A 212 28.19 7.11 -13.99
CA ALA A 212 29.53 6.86 -14.53
C ALA A 212 30.12 8.06 -15.31
N GLY A 213 29.45 9.23 -15.28
CA GLY A 213 29.95 10.47 -15.93
C GLY A 213 29.66 10.56 -17.44
N LYS A 214 28.79 9.70 -17.99
CA LYS A 214 28.38 9.81 -19.39
C LYS A 214 27.39 10.96 -19.57
N SER A 215 27.43 11.64 -20.70
CA SER A 215 26.40 12.63 -21.08
C SER A 215 25.03 11.98 -21.21
N ALA A 216 23.96 12.77 -21.11
CA ALA A 216 22.59 12.27 -21.17
C ALA A 216 22.30 11.50 -22.47
N ASP A 217 22.77 11.97 -23.60
CA ASP A 217 22.57 11.34 -24.91
C ASP A 217 23.31 10.01 -24.99
N VAL A 218 24.60 9.98 -24.62
CA VAL A 218 25.41 8.74 -24.59
C VAL A 218 24.84 7.73 -23.58
N ALA A 219 24.36 8.19 -22.41
CA ALA A 219 23.74 7.34 -21.43
C ALA A 219 22.43 6.73 -21.95
N ARG A 220 21.65 7.52 -22.74
CA ARG A 220 20.41 7.07 -23.37
C ARG A 220 20.69 6.01 -24.44
N ASP A 221 21.64 6.25 -25.33
CA ASP A 221 21.98 5.30 -26.41
C ASP A 221 22.50 3.97 -25.86
N ASN A 222 23.36 4.04 -24.85
CA ASN A 222 23.85 2.83 -24.17
C ASN A 222 22.72 2.08 -23.42
N ALA A 223 21.79 2.80 -22.81
CA ALA A 223 20.67 2.18 -22.13
C ALA A 223 19.65 1.57 -23.10
N LEU A 224 19.44 2.19 -24.30
CA LEU A 224 18.67 1.61 -25.40
C LEU A 224 19.30 0.28 -25.86
N ALA A 225 20.62 0.24 -26.04
CA ALA A 225 21.32 -1.00 -26.38
C ALA A 225 21.18 -2.09 -25.31
N CYS A 226 20.90 -1.72 -24.06
CA CYS A 226 20.60 -2.64 -22.95
C CYS A 226 19.10 -3.01 -22.83
N GLY A 227 18.26 -2.55 -23.78
CA GLY A 227 16.81 -2.85 -23.81
C GLY A 227 15.93 -1.93 -22.95
N GLN A 228 16.46 -0.81 -22.44
CA GLN A 228 15.66 0.19 -21.76
C GLN A 228 14.94 1.08 -22.80
N GLU A 229 13.60 1.07 -22.80
CA GLU A 229 12.79 1.85 -23.75
C GLU A 229 12.16 3.11 -23.15
N LEU A 230 12.10 3.20 -21.83
CA LEU A 230 11.58 4.35 -21.13
C LEU A 230 12.70 5.19 -20.55
N PHE A 231 12.55 6.51 -20.68
CA PHE A 231 13.48 7.52 -20.16
C PHE A 231 12.69 8.63 -19.47
N PRO A 232 13.25 9.29 -18.45
CA PRO A 232 12.60 10.43 -17.81
C PRO A 232 12.33 11.54 -18.83
N LYS A 233 11.10 12.06 -18.82
CA LYS A 233 10.68 13.20 -19.64
C LYS A 233 10.56 14.43 -18.76
N GLY A 234 11.55 15.29 -18.78
CA GLY A 234 11.55 16.53 -18.00
C GLY A 234 11.72 16.30 -16.48
N SER A 235 11.42 17.31 -15.67
CA SER A 235 11.50 17.20 -14.23
C SER A 235 10.25 16.53 -13.67
N ALA A 236 10.43 15.74 -12.61
CA ALA A 236 9.33 15.13 -11.84
C ALA A 236 8.30 16.15 -11.35
N ALA A 237 8.76 17.35 -10.96
CA ALA A 237 7.92 18.46 -10.54
C ALA A 237 7.00 18.95 -11.69
N THR A 238 7.49 18.96 -12.93
CA THR A 238 6.70 19.35 -14.09
C THR A 238 5.57 18.34 -14.36
N SER A 239 5.87 17.04 -14.31
CA SER A 239 4.89 15.97 -14.49
C SER A 239 3.81 16.01 -13.40
N LEU A 240 4.19 16.22 -12.15
CA LEU A 240 3.24 16.41 -11.03
C LEU A 240 2.36 17.64 -11.28
N LYS A 241 2.93 18.77 -11.71
CA LYS A 241 2.18 20.01 -11.95
C LYS A 241 1.19 19.87 -13.12
N ILE A 242 1.59 19.22 -14.21
CA ILE A 242 0.73 18.97 -15.37
C ILE A 242 -0.43 18.08 -14.97
N SER A 243 -0.16 16.92 -14.36
CA SER A 243 -1.18 15.96 -13.99
C SER A 243 -2.15 16.48 -12.94
N ALA A 244 -1.70 17.33 -11.99
CA ALA A 244 -2.56 17.94 -10.97
C ALA A 244 -3.62 18.89 -11.57
N ARG A 245 -3.41 19.44 -12.78
CA ARG A 245 -4.35 20.31 -13.48
C ARG A 245 -5.43 19.54 -14.24
N ILE A 246 -5.26 18.24 -14.42
CA ILE A 246 -6.21 17.39 -15.14
C ILE A 246 -7.26 16.85 -14.16
N PRO A 247 -8.55 17.23 -14.29
CA PRO A 247 -9.59 16.81 -13.33
C PRO A 247 -9.70 15.31 -13.16
N GLN A 248 -9.50 14.52 -14.22
CA GLN A 248 -9.55 13.07 -14.19
C GLN A 248 -8.51 12.45 -13.24
N THR A 249 -7.38 13.14 -13.00
CA THR A 249 -6.40 12.71 -11.99
C THR A 249 -7.06 12.61 -10.61
N TRP A 250 -7.84 13.61 -10.21
CA TRP A 250 -8.50 13.63 -8.91
C TRP A 250 -9.68 12.67 -8.81
N MET A 251 -10.37 12.40 -9.91
CA MET A 251 -11.38 11.35 -9.98
C MET A 251 -10.74 9.97 -9.74
N LEU A 252 -9.61 9.70 -10.38
CA LEU A 252 -8.85 8.47 -10.18
C LEU A 252 -8.23 8.39 -8.77
N VAL A 253 -7.83 9.53 -8.19
CA VAL A 253 -7.42 9.61 -6.77
C VAL A 253 -8.56 9.15 -5.87
N LEU A 254 -9.78 9.66 -6.06
CA LEU A 254 -10.95 9.26 -5.26
C LEU A 254 -11.32 7.78 -5.45
N CYS A 255 -11.24 7.27 -6.69
CA CYS A 255 -11.39 5.83 -6.95
C CYS A 255 -10.41 5.00 -6.11
N TYR A 256 -9.14 5.37 -6.16
CA TYR A 256 -8.08 4.63 -5.50
C TYR A 256 -8.08 4.85 -3.98
N PHE A 257 -8.48 6.05 -3.52
CA PHE A 257 -8.71 6.36 -2.11
C PHE A 257 -9.77 5.44 -1.50
N THR A 258 -10.89 5.25 -2.22
CA THR A 258 -11.98 4.40 -1.77
C THR A 258 -11.57 2.94 -1.73
N THR A 259 -10.84 2.43 -2.73
CA THR A 259 -10.62 0.99 -2.86
C THR A 259 -9.23 0.54 -2.43
N PHE A 260 -8.15 1.21 -2.83
CA PHE A 260 -6.82 0.86 -2.33
C PHE A 260 -6.58 1.40 -0.92
N GLY A 261 -6.99 2.65 -0.68
CA GLY A 261 -7.03 3.20 0.67
C GLY A 261 -7.91 2.36 1.59
N GLY A 262 -9.10 1.96 1.12
CA GLY A 262 -10.00 1.03 1.82
C GLY A 262 -9.36 -0.33 2.09
N PHE A 263 -8.65 -0.90 1.11
CA PHE A 263 -7.89 -2.13 1.27
C PHE A 263 -6.87 -2.03 2.42
N MET A 264 -6.07 -0.97 2.43
CA MET A 264 -5.08 -0.74 3.49
C MET A 264 -5.76 -0.55 4.85
N ALA A 265 -6.84 0.24 4.88
CA ALA A 265 -7.62 0.52 6.07
C ALA A 265 -8.21 -0.75 6.67
N LEU A 266 -8.91 -1.55 5.87
CA LEU A 266 -9.55 -2.78 6.36
C LEU A 266 -8.52 -3.86 6.71
N THR A 267 -7.39 -3.96 5.99
CA THR A 267 -6.30 -4.88 6.38
C THR A 267 -5.74 -4.53 7.77
N ALA A 268 -5.65 -3.23 8.11
CA ALA A 268 -5.21 -2.78 9.43
C ALA A 268 -6.30 -2.89 10.51
N TRP A 269 -7.58 -2.65 10.14
CA TRP A 269 -8.70 -2.58 11.08
C TRP A 269 -9.38 -3.93 11.36
N PHE A 270 -9.44 -4.84 10.40
CA PHE A 270 -10.13 -6.13 10.55
C PHE A 270 -9.67 -6.97 11.72
N PRO A 271 -8.37 -7.05 12.11
CA PRO A 271 -8.01 -7.77 13.34
C PRO A 271 -8.72 -7.22 14.58
N THR A 272 -8.89 -5.90 14.66
CA THR A 272 -9.64 -5.23 15.74
C THR A 272 -11.14 -5.54 15.64
N PHE A 273 -11.71 -5.44 14.45
CA PHE A 273 -13.13 -5.74 14.17
C PHE A 273 -13.50 -7.19 14.56
N TRP A 274 -12.72 -8.17 14.06
CA TRP A 274 -12.97 -9.58 14.35
C TRP A 274 -12.83 -9.91 15.84
N LYS A 275 -11.80 -9.33 16.49
CA LYS A 275 -11.53 -9.60 17.90
C LYS A 275 -12.49 -8.85 18.83
N LYS A 276 -12.62 -7.53 18.72
CA LYS A 276 -13.46 -6.70 19.61
C LYS A 276 -14.92 -6.67 19.19
N GLY A 277 -15.19 -6.54 17.89
CA GLY A 277 -16.55 -6.44 17.36
C GLY A 277 -17.27 -7.78 17.34
N MET A 278 -16.56 -8.86 16.99
CA MET A 278 -17.17 -10.19 16.85
C MET A 278 -16.75 -11.20 17.93
N GLY A 279 -15.88 -10.82 18.86
CA GLY A 279 -15.44 -11.68 19.97
C GLY A 279 -14.58 -12.88 19.55
N LEU A 280 -13.96 -12.85 18.37
CA LEU A 280 -13.19 -13.99 17.85
C LEU A 280 -11.80 -14.08 18.47
N ASP A 281 -11.27 -15.30 18.48
CA ASP A 281 -9.89 -15.59 18.85
C ASP A 281 -8.91 -14.81 17.93
N PRO A 282 -7.77 -14.32 18.46
CA PRO A 282 -6.79 -13.58 17.70
C PRO A 282 -6.22 -14.31 16.48
N MET A 283 -6.04 -15.64 16.56
CA MET A 283 -5.54 -16.44 15.44
C MET A 283 -6.56 -16.49 14.31
N LEU A 284 -7.84 -16.73 14.63
CA LEU A 284 -8.92 -16.72 13.65
C LEU A 284 -9.10 -15.32 13.04
N ALA A 285 -9.09 -14.28 13.87
CA ALA A 285 -9.17 -12.88 13.40
C ALA A 285 -8.05 -12.55 12.40
N GLY A 286 -6.81 -12.99 12.68
CA GLY A 286 -5.68 -12.85 11.79
C GLY A 286 -5.85 -13.64 10.48
N ALA A 287 -6.33 -14.89 10.56
CA ALA A 287 -6.58 -15.74 9.39
C ALA A 287 -7.62 -15.15 8.44
N LEU A 288 -8.77 -14.69 8.98
CA LEU A 288 -9.82 -14.05 8.18
C LEU A 288 -9.32 -12.77 7.50
N THR A 289 -8.53 -11.97 8.23
CA THR A 289 -7.91 -10.75 7.68
C THR A 289 -6.89 -11.09 6.58
N ALA A 290 -6.11 -12.15 6.76
CA ALA A 290 -5.15 -12.61 5.76
C ALA A 290 -5.83 -13.01 4.45
N VAL A 291 -6.88 -13.83 4.53
CA VAL A 291 -7.63 -14.26 3.34
C VAL A 291 -8.21 -13.06 2.60
N PHE A 292 -8.85 -12.11 3.33
CA PHE A 292 -9.33 -10.86 2.76
C PHE A 292 -8.22 -10.10 2.02
N SER A 293 -7.10 -9.86 2.69
CA SER A 293 -6.02 -9.02 2.17
C SER A 293 -5.31 -9.66 0.98
N ILE A 294 -5.00 -10.96 1.06
CA ILE A 294 -4.33 -11.69 -0.02
C ILE A 294 -5.23 -11.78 -1.24
N LEU A 295 -6.52 -12.08 -1.04
CA LEU A 295 -7.49 -12.15 -2.13
C LEU A 295 -7.62 -10.81 -2.86
N ALA A 296 -7.79 -9.70 -2.12
CA ALA A 296 -7.86 -8.36 -2.69
C ALA A 296 -6.59 -7.99 -3.49
N ALA A 297 -5.41 -8.37 -2.98
CA ALA A 297 -4.14 -8.14 -3.66
C ALA A 297 -4.04 -8.93 -4.98
N LEU A 298 -4.38 -10.21 -4.97
CA LEU A 298 -4.29 -11.09 -6.15
C LEU A 298 -5.32 -10.74 -7.22
N LEU A 299 -6.53 -10.34 -6.82
CA LEU A 299 -7.63 -9.99 -7.74
C LEU A 299 -7.37 -8.70 -8.56
N ARG A 300 -6.32 -7.94 -8.26
CA ARG A 300 -5.88 -6.81 -9.09
C ARG A 300 -5.48 -7.25 -10.50
N VAL A 301 -4.89 -8.45 -10.63
CA VAL A 301 -4.44 -8.98 -11.93
C VAL A 301 -5.63 -9.30 -12.85
N PRO A 302 -6.61 -10.13 -12.47
CA PRO A 302 -7.79 -10.35 -13.30
C PRO A 302 -8.64 -9.08 -13.49
N GLY A 303 -8.70 -8.18 -12.50
CA GLY A 303 -9.37 -6.88 -12.64
C GLY A 303 -8.74 -6.01 -13.75
N GLY A 304 -7.42 -5.95 -13.83
CA GLY A 304 -6.70 -5.28 -14.91
C GLY A 304 -6.98 -5.93 -16.28
N LYS A 305 -6.89 -7.27 -16.36
CA LYS A 305 -7.19 -8.02 -17.61
C LYS A 305 -8.63 -7.83 -18.08
N LEU A 306 -9.60 -7.82 -17.16
CA LEU A 306 -11.00 -7.56 -17.51
C LEU A 306 -11.18 -6.14 -18.01
N SER A 307 -10.49 -5.17 -17.41
CA SER A 307 -10.48 -3.78 -17.86
C SER A 307 -9.92 -3.62 -19.27
N ASP A 308 -8.99 -4.51 -19.70
CA ASP A 308 -8.49 -4.55 -21.08
C ASP A 308 -9.57 -4.97 -22.08
N ARG A 309 -10.48 -5.84 -21.67
CA ARG A 309 -11.50 -6.42 -22.54
C ARG A 309 -12.76 -5.58 -22.66
N ILE A 310 -13.29 -5.09 -21.53
CA ILE A 310 -14.60 -4.42 -21.49
C ILE A 310 -14.54 -2.93 -21.15
N GLY A 311 -13.32 -2.40 -20.91
CA GLY A 311 -13.08 -1.01 -20.49
C GLY A 311 -12.97 -0.86 -18.99
N GLY A 312 -11.98 -0.06 -18.56
CA GLY A 312 -11.68 0.16 -17.13
C GLY A 312 -12.83 0.87 -16.41
N GLU A 313 -13.54 1.76 -17.08
CA GLU A 313 -14.67 2.49 -16.51
C GLU A 313 -15.83 1.56 -16.12
N LYS A 314 -16.17 0.61 -16.98
CA LYS A 314 -17.23 -0.38 -16.70
C LYS A 314 -16.87 -1.30 -15.56
N VAL A 315 -15.59 -1.77 -15.53
CA VAL A 315 -15.10 -2.60 -14.43
C VAL A 315 -15.10 -1.82 -13.10
N SER A 316 -14.65 -0.57 -13.12
CA SER A 316 -14.69 0.31 -11.95
C SER A 316 -16.12 0.51 -11.43
N MET A 317 -17.08 0.80 -12.31
CA MET A 317 -18.48 0.98 -11.93
C MET A 317 -19.08 -0.28 -11.30
N ALA A 318 -18.86 -1.45 -11.91
CA ALA A 318 -19.35 -2.72 -11.37
C ALA A 318 -18.71 -3.05 -9.99
N ALA A 319 -17.42 -2.82 -9.86
CA ALA A 319 -16.70 -3.04 -8.59
C ALA A 319 -17.17 -2.09 -7.48
N LEU A 320 -17.41 -0.80 -7.81
CA LEU A 320 -17.92 0.17 -6.83
C LEU A 320 -19.39 -0.16 -6.45
N ALA A 321 -20.21 -0.61 -7.39
CA ALA A 321 -21.58 -1.08 -7.09
C ALA A 321 -21.54 -2.28 -6.13
N LEU A 322 -20.68 -3.26 -6.39
CA LEU A 322 -20.46 -4.39 -5.48
C LEU A 322 -19.99 -3.94 -4.09
N LEU A 323 -19.07 -2.96 -4.02
CA LEU A 323 -18.60 -2.39 -2.76
C LEU A 323 -19.73 -1.71 -2.00
N ALA A 324 -20.58 -0.93 -2.69
CA ALA A 324 -21.71 -0.24 -2.06
C ALA A 324 -22.71 -1.24 -1.44
N VAL A 325 -23.04 -2.30 -2.16
CA VAL A 325 -23.91 -3.38 -1.66
C VAL A 325 -23.25 -4.10 -0.48
N ALA A 326 -21.99 -4.49 -0.62
CA ALA A 326 -21.27 -5.20 0.44
C ALA A 326 -21.14 -4.35 1.72
N GLY A 327 -20.92 -3.04 1.61
CA GLY A 327 -20.87 -2.15 2.77
C GLY A 327 -22.22 -2.08 3.53
N VAL A 328 -23.35 -2.12 2.83
CA VAL A 328 -24.67 -2.25 3.47
C VAL A 328 -24.84 -3.62 4.12
N LEU A 329 -24.45 -4.69 3.43
CA LEU A 329 -24.58 -6.07 3.96
C LEU A 329 -23.77 -6.29 5.25
N MET A 330 -22.66 -5.58 5.46
CA MET A 330 -21.89 -5.63 6.71
C MET A 330 -22.66 -5.13 7.94
N ASN A 331 -23.84 -4.51 7.77
CA ASN A 331 -24.71 -4.07 8.87
C ASN A 331 -25.82 -5.08 9.20
N ILE A 332 -25.95 -6.14 8.42
CA ILE A 332 -26.95 -7.18 8.68
C ILE A 332 -26.38 -8.17 9.70
N PRO A 333 -27.13 -8.53 10.77
CA PRO A 333 -26.66 -9.48 11.78
C PRO A 333 -26.63 -10.91 11.22
N MET A 334 -25.52 -11.31 10.61
CA MET A 334 -25.35 -12.63 9.96
C MET A 334 -24.38 -13.55 10.70
N GLY A 335 -23.89 -13.18 11.88
CA GLY A 335 -22.78 -13.87 12.51
C GLY A 335 -21.47 -13.72 11.75
N TRP A 336 -20.36 -14.17 12.35
CA TRP A 336 -19.02 -13.94 11.80
C TRP A 336 -18.79 -14.59 10.42
N GLY A 337 -19.37 -15.79 10.18
CA GLY A 337 -19.21 -16.50 8.90
C GLY A 337 -19.87 -15.77 7.73
N GLY A 338 -21.08 -15.22 7.93
CA GLY A 338 -21.77 -14.39 6.94
C GLY A 338 -21.03 -13.09 6.67
N LEU A 339 -20.58 -12.39 7.71
CA LEU A 339 -19.79 -11.16 7.59
C LEU A 339 -18.44 -11.42 6.92
N PHE A 340 -17.82 -12.57 7.16
CA PHE A 340 -16.60 -12.96 6.45
C PHE A 340 -16.86 -13.14 4.96
N PHE A 341 -17.94 -13.84 4.58
CA PHE A 341 -18.31 -13.94 3.16
C PHE A 341 -18.51 -12.57 2.51
N VAL A 342 -19.20 -11.64 3.18
CA VAL A 342 -19.35 -10.27 2.71
C VAL A 342 -17.99 -9.56 2.58
N SER A 343 -17.06 -9.78 3.51
CA SER A 343 -15.71 -9.22 3.41
C SER A 343 -14.95 -9.73 2.18
N LEU A 344 -15.21 -10.95 1.71
CA LEU A 344 -14.65 -11.46 0.45
C LEU A 344 -15.24 -10.74 -0.78
N LEU A 345 -16.52 -10.35 -0.74
CA LEU A 345 -17.11 -9.49 -1.77
C LEU A 345 -16.42 -8.12 -1.81
N ILE A 346 -16.11 -7.55 -0.65
CA ILE A 346 -15.30 -6.31 -0.56
C ILE A 346 -13.91 -6.54 -1.16
N SER A 347 -13.26 -7.70 -0.91
CA SER A 347 -11.97 -8.05 -1.51
C SER A 347 -12.04 -8.08 -3.04
N VAL A 348 -13.09 -8.65 -3.60
CA VAL A 348 -13.36 -8.68 -5.05
C VAL A 348 -13.49 -7.25 -5.57
N ALA A 349 -14.35 -6.45 -4.94
CA ALA A 349 -14.56 -5.05 -5.33
C ALA A 349 -13.25 -4.25 -5.31
N PHE A 350 -12.46 -4.35 -4.24
CA PHE A 350 -11.19 -3.66 -4.12
C PHE A 350 -10.16 -4.13 -5.16
N GLY A 351 -10.00 -5.44 -5.33
CA GLY A 351 -9.04 -6.00 -6.28
C GLY A 351 -9.35 -5.54 -7.72
N PHE A 352 -10.58 -5.72 -8.15
CA PHE A 352 -10.99 -5.36 -9.52
C PHE A 352 -10.88 -3.85 -9.76
N ASN A 353 -11.38 -3.00 -8.85
CA ASN A 353 -11.28 -1.55 -9.03
C ASN A 353 -9.85 -1.04 -8.97
N ASN A 354 -8.99 -1.60 -8.11
CA ASN A 354 -7.58 -1.22 -8.05
C ASN A 354 -6.85 -1.52 -9.36
N GLY A 355 -7.15 -2.67 -9.99
CA GLY A 355 -6.63 -3.02 -11.31
C GLY A 355 -7.13 -2.07 -12.41
N ALA A 356 -8.44 -1.77 -12.41
CA ALA A 356 -9.08 -0.87 -13.36
C ALA A 356 -8.56 0.56 -13.25
N THR A 357 -8.46 1.10 -12.03
CA THR A 357 -8.01 2.49 -11.79
C THR A 357 -6.61 2.73 -12.32
N MET A 358 -5.66 1.83 -12.02
CA MET A 358 -4.27 1.99 -12.48
C MET A 358 -4.14 1.93 -14.01
N LYS A 359 -4.99 1.17 -14.68
CA LYS A 359 -5.06 1.16 -16.14
C LYS A 359 -5.63 2.46 -16.71
N LEU A 360 -6.59 3.09 -16.04
CA LEU A 360 -7.21 4.33 -16.51
C LEU A 360 -6.28 5.54 -16.39
N VAL A 361 -5.23 5.50 -15.54
CA VAL A 361 -4.28 6.61 -15.40
C VAL A 361 -3.67 7.03 -16.73
N PRO A 362 -2.98 6.16 -17.50
CA PRO A 362 -2.39 6.56 -18.77
C PRO A 362 -3.44 6.89 -19.85
N VAL A 363 -4.66 6.38 -19.72
CA VAL A 363 -5.76 6.66 -20.67
C VAL A 363 -6.25 8.10 -20.57
N TYR A 364 -6.42 8.61 -19.33
CA TYR A 364 -6.95 9.95 -19.10
C TYR A 364 -5.88 11.02 -18.88
N VAL A 365 -4.67 10.64 -18.48
CA VAL A 365 -3.58 11.56 -18.11
C VAL A 365 -2.32 11.21 -18.89
N SER A 366 -2.41 11.14 -20.22
CA SER A 366 -1.30 10.76 -21.10
C SER A 366 -0.11 11.72 -21.06
N GLU A 367 -0.33 13.00 -20.80
CA GLU A 367 0.73 14.04 -20.78
C GLU A 367 1.56 14.03 -19.50
N GLY A 368 1.06 13.45 -18.40
CA GLY A 368 1.71 13.45 -17.10
C GLY A 368 1.54 12.15 -16.32
N VAL A 369 1.68 10.99 -16.98
CA VAL A 369 1.42 9.66 -16.41
C VAL A 369 2.21 9.42 -15.12
N GLY A 370 3.48 9.80 -15.07
CA GLY A 370 4.32 9.64 -13.87
C GLY A 370 3.80 10.46 -12.69
N GLY A 371 3.47 11.73 -12.94
CA GLY A 371 2.87 12.61 -11.92
C GLY A 371 1.48 12.12 -11.46
N ALA A 372 0.64 11.68 -12.42
CA ALA A 372 -0.67 11.12 -12.11
C ALA A 372 -0.57 9.85 -11.26
N ASN A 373 0.35 8.95 -11.56
CA ASN A 373 0.63 7.78 -10.73
C ASN A 373 1.11 8.17 -9.31
N GLY A 374 1.86 9.27 -9.19
CA GLY A 374 2.26 9.83 -7.90
C GLY A 374 1.06 10.29 -7.08
N TRP A 375 0.15 11.08 -7.68
CA TRP A 375 -1.06 11.55 -7.01
C TRP A 375 -2.02 10.42 -6.67
N VAL A 376 -2.34 9.56 -7.63
CA VAL A 376 -3.25 8.42 -7.44
C VAL A 376 -2.65 7.42 -6.44
N GLY A 377 -1.37 7.09 -6.56
CA GLY A 377 -0.70 6.17 -5.65
C GLY A 377 -0.52 6.74 -4.23
N GLY A 378 -0.25 8.05 -4.11
CA GLY A 378 -0.05 8.73 -2.82
C GLY A 378 -1.39 9.05 -2.14
N PHE A 379 -2.14 10.01 -2.66
CA PHE A 379 -3.41 10.42 -2.05
C PHE A 379 -4.48 9.34 -2.12
N GLY A 380 -4.45 8.46 -3.13
CA GLY A 380 -5.33 7.31 -3.13
C GLY A 380 -5.04 6.36 -1.96
N ALA A 381 -3.77 6.05 -1.69
CA ALA A 381 -3.42 5.23 -0.53
C ALA A 381 -3.70 5.90 0.83
N PHE A 382 -3.84 7.24 0.86
CA PHE A 382 -4.11 8.00 2.08
C PHE A 382 -5.43 7.61 2.76
N GLY A 383 -6.38 7.02 2.03
CA GLY A 383 -7.57 6.39 2.62
C GLY A 383 -7.23 5.36 3.70
N GLY A 384 -6.09 4.68 3.59
CA GLY A 384 -5.58 3.75 4.60
C GLY A 384 -5.31 4.39 5.97
N PHE A 385 -5.01 5.69 5.98
CA PHE A 385 -4.89 6.48 7.21
C PHE A 385 -6.23 7.07 7.67
N VAL A 386 -7.07 7.51 6.75
CA VAL A 386 -8.30 8.25 7.07
C VAL A 386 -9.43 7.36 7.59
N PHE A 387 -9.66 6.19 6.96
CA PHE A 387 -10.82 5.36 7.30
C PHE A 387 -10.78 4.76 8.72
N PRO A 388 -9.68 4.17 9.24
CA PRO A 388 -9.72 3.52 10.54
C PRO A 388 -10.06 4.45 11.72
N PRO A 389 -9.53 5.70 11.82
CA PRO A 389 -9.97 6.62 12.89
C PRO A 389 -11.44 7.00 12.77
N LEU A 390 -11.97 7.17 11.54
CA LEU A 390 -13.39 7.45 11.33
C LEU A 390 -14.25 6.25 11.75
N MET A 391 -13.83 5.03 11.41
CA MET A 391 -14.51 3.81 11.86
C MET A 391 -14.46 3.69 13.39
N GLY A 392 -13.31 3.96 14.00
CA GLY A 392 -13.17 4.00 15.46
C GLY A 392 -14.09 5.05 16.11
N ARG A 393 -14.21 6.23 15.51
CA ARG A 393 -15.12 7.28 16.00
C ARG A 393 -16.58 6.83 16.00
N LEU A 394 -17.00 6.10 14.97
CA LEU A 394 -18.36 5.55 14.91
C LEU A 394 -18.59 4.50 16.01
N VAL A 395 -17.56 3.70 16.34
CA VAL A 395 -17.63 2.75 17.48
C VAL A 395 -17.72 3.49 18.81
N ASP A 396 -16.97 4.60 19.01
CA ASP A 396 -17.07 5.41 20.23
C ASP A 396 -18.46 6.05 20.38
N LEU A 397 -19.09 6.47 19.27
CA LEU A 397 -20.43 7.06 19.26
C LEU A 397 -21.55 6.03 19.50
N SER A 398 -21.38 4.82 19.03
CA SER A 398 -22.36 3.72 19.18
C SER A 398 -21.62 2.38 19.28
N PRO A 399 -21.30 1.91 20.48
CA PRO A 399 -20.58 0.65 20.67
C PRO A 399 -21.29 -0.58 20.05
N GLU A 400 -22.63 -0.57 20.00
CA GLU A 400 -23.42 -1.67 19.44
C GLU A 400 -23.44 -1.70 17.91
N HIS A 401 -23.55 -0.53 17.27
CA HIS A 401 -23.76 -0.43 15.81
C HIS A 401 -22.54 0.15 15.07
N GLY A 402 -21.62 0.80 15.77
CA GLY A 402 -20.54 1.57 15.19
C GLY A 402 -19.59 0.74 14.32
N TYR A 403 -19.38 -0.53 14.64
CA TYR A 403 -18.60 -1.42 13.76
C TYR A 403 -19.27 -1.61 12.39
N GLY A 404 -20.58 -1.80 12.34
CA GLY A 404 -21.33 -1.88 11.09
C GLY A 404 -21.36 -0.56 10.35
N TRP A 405 -21.64 0.55 11.05
CA TRP A 405 -21.67 1.89 10.46
C TRP A 405 -20.34 2.28 9.81
N GLY A 406 -19.21 1.79 10.32
CA GLY A 406 -17.91 1.98 9.71
C GLY A 406 -17.85 1.49 8.25
N PHE A 407 -18.58 0.45 7.89
CA PHE A 407 -18.63 -0.05 6.53
C PHE A 407 -19.54 0.78 5.62
N LEU A 408 -20.51 1.52 6.16
CA LEU A 408 -21.34 2.46 5.39
C LEU A 408 -20.51 3.62 4.82
N LEU A 409 -19.35 3.94 5.41
CA LEU A 409 -18.41 4.90 4.82
C LEU A 409 -17.99 4.43 3.41
N PHE A 410 -17.72 3.14 3.23
CA PHE A 410 -17.36 2.58 1.93
C PHE A 410 -18.53 2.60 0.94
N THR A 411 -19.76 2.35 1.44
CA THR A 411 -20.98 2.53 0.64
C THR A 411 -21.10 3.97 0.15
N PHE A 412 -20.99 4.94 1.05
CA PHE A 412 -21.07 6.36 0.73
C PHE A 412 -20.02 6.77 -0.32
N PHE A 413 -18.75 6.45 -0.07
CA PHE A 413 -17.67 6.77 -1.01
C PHE A 413 -17.82 6.04 -2.34
N ALA A 414 -18.25 4.78 -2.35
CA ALA A 414 -18.48 4.03 -3.57
C ALA A 414 -19.57 4.71 -4.43
N LEU A 415 -20.71 5.07 -3.85
CA LEU A 415 -21.78 5.78 -4.55
C LEU A 415 -21.33 7.16 -5.05
N LEU A 416 -20.63 7.93 -4.22
CA LEU A 416 -20.07 9.22 -4.60
C LEU A 416 -19.14 9.09 -5.82
N VAL A 417 -18.22 8.13 -5.77
CA VAL A 417 -17.25 7.90 -6.85
C VAL A 417 -17.94 7.37 -8.10
N MET A 418 -18.97 6.54 -7.98
CA MET A 418 -19.78 6.11 -9.12
C MET A 418 -20.41 7.29 -9.85
N VAL A 419 -21.01 8.23 -9.12
CA VAL A 419 -21.61 9.45 -9.70
C VAL A 419 -20.53 10.28 -10.41
N ILE A 420 -19.40 10.54 -9.75
CA ILE A 420 -18.28 11.30 -10.31
C ILE A 420 -17.74 10.64 -11.59
N ASN A 421 -17.53 9.31 -11.57
CA ASN A 421 -17.01 8.57 -12.71
C ASN A 421 -18.00 8.54 -13.88
N TYR A 422 -19.30 8.40 -13.60
CA TYR A 422 -20.31 8.42 -14.63
C TYR A 422 -20.31 9.76 -15.39
N PHE A 423 -20.40 10.89 -14.68
CA PHE A 423 -20.43 12.21 -15.31
C PHE A 423 -19.07 12.68 -15.84
N GLY A 424 -17.98 12.33 -15.17
CA GLY A 424 -16.65 12.83 -15.50
C GLY A 424 -15.88 12.04 -16.54
N MET A 425 -16.11 10.71 -16.61
CA MET A 425 -15.36 9.81 -17.50
C MET A 425 -16.23 9.09 -18.52
N MET A 426 -17.40 8.54 -18.13
CA MET A 426 -18.21 7.74 -19.05
C MET A 426 -19.03 8.60 -20.02
N ARG A 427 -19.78 9.60 -19.51
CA ARG A 427 -20.66 10.45 -20.33
C ARG A 427 -19.91 11.31 -21.36
N LYS A 428 -18.64 11.65 -21.09
CA LYS A 428 -17.83 12.46 -22.01
C LYS A 428 -17.25 11.66 -23.19
N LYS A 429 -17.39 10.33 -23.20
CA LYS A 429 -16.98 9.47 -24.32
C LYS A 429 -18.05 9.25 -25.38
N HIS A 430 -19.26 9.67 -25.09
CA HIS A 430 -20.42 9.71 -26.02
C HIS A 430 -20.79 11.17 -26.31
#